data_e1b1473b6fd2734e532c521199e77505
#
_entry.id   e1b1473b6fd2734e532c521199e77505
#
_cell.length_a   1.000
_cell.length_b   1.000
_cell.length_c   1.000
_cell.angle_alpha   90.00
_cell.angle_beta   90.00
_cell.angle_gamma   90.00
#
_symmetry.space_group_name_H-M   'P 1'
#
loop_
_entity.id
_entity.type
_entity.pdbx_description
1 polymer ?
#
loop_
_entity_poly.entity_id
_entity_poly.type
_entity_poly.pdbx_seq_one_letter_code
_entity_poly.pdbx_strand_id
1 'polypeptide(L)'
;MNEKGVKMQEKNVQGKKKQGNKSQEKKVQGNKSQENRIQGKQVQEGKNQGIPKRENKRPESRAVKGVRPEQKQRPEQKQKAAKFGKPVLKQQSGQNVEKGKKNAKKSMCPVMRQCGGCQMLDMPYAEQLKTKRKRLETLLKGICPVKDMIGMEDPFYYRNKVHAVFDRDRRGNIISGIYQENTHNVVPVEKCMIEDQKADEIIGTIRGMLKSFKIRTFDEDTGYGLLRHVLIRRGFESGEIMVVLVTASPVFPSKNNFVKALREKHPEITTIVQNINGRGTSMVLGEKEHVLYGKGYIVDTLCGCSFRISSRSFYQVNPVQTEKLYTKALELAGLTGKETVVDAYCGIGTIGIIASKKAGNVIGVELNQDAVRDAINNAKMNQISNIRFFCNDAGRFLVNMAEAGEKADVVIMDPPRSGSTEEFMDSIAKMGAKKVVYVSCNPETLARDLAYMKKLGYKAKEAVGFDMFPATTHVETVVLLSHKKADSYIHIDVEFGEGEGKIPVDSIAKRAEAYKPKEKVTYKMIKEYLSLIHI
;
A
#
# COMPACT_ATOMS: atom_id res chain seq x y z
N MET A 1 -9.28 -17.55 61.24
CA MET A 1 -8.92 -18.96 61.55
C MET A 1 -7.94 -19.42 60.50
N ASN A 2 -6.68 -19.54 60.93
CA ASN A 2 -5.54 -20.37 60.49
C ASN A 2 -5.17 -20.37 58.99
N GLU A 3 -4.10 -19.67 58.56
CA GLU A 3 -2.65 -19.88 58.75
C GLU A 3 -2.17 -21.33 58.64
N LYS A 4 -1.27 -21.53 57.63
CA LYS A 4 0.00 -22.29 57.55
C LYS A 4 0.35 -22.43 56.08
N GLY A 5 1.41 -21.93 55.48
CA GLY A 5 2.78 -21.73 55.94
C GLY A 5 3.66 -22.93 55.60
N VAL A 6 4.35 -22.94 54.41
CA VAL A 6 5.58 -23.74 54.29
C VAL A 6 6.57 -22.94 53.42
N LYS A 7 7.65 -22.51 54.06
CA LYS A 7 8.96 -22.14 53.50
C LYS A 7 9.80 -23.41 53.36
N MET A 8 10.72 -23.43 52.39
CA MET A 8 12.05 -24.08 52.42
C MET A 8 12.58 -24.15 50.99
N GLN A 9 13.82 -23.96 50.61
CA GLN A 9 15.08 -23.53 51.22
C GLN A 9 16.05 -23.33 50.04
N GLU A 10 16.82 -22.28 50.16
CA GLU A 10 18.05 -22.06 49.37
C GLU A 10 19.11 -23.09 49.76
N LYS A 11 19.92 -23.56 48.80
CA LYS A 11 21.26 -24.07 49.04
C LYS A 11 22.26 -23.56 48.04
N ASN A 12 23.11 -22.67 48.54
CA ASN A 12 24.43 -22.30 48.05
C ASN A 12 25.37 -23.52 48.01
N VAL A 13 26.17 -23.62 46.94
CA VAL A 13 27.49 -24.22 46.99
C VAL A 13 28.47 -23.37 46.17
N GLN A 14 29.35 -22.71 46.93
CA GLN A 14 30.59 -22.09 46.44
C GLN A 14 31.70 -23.16 46.28
N GLY A 15 32.57 -22.92 45.31
CA GLY A 15 34.00 -23.11 45.52
C GLY A 15 34.71 -24.19 44.70
N LYS A 16 35.55 -23.82 43.76
CA LYS A 16 37.04 -23.80 43.92
C LYS A 16 37.78 -23.48 42.61
N LYS A 17 38.68 -22.54 42.72
CA LYS A 17 39.80 -22.23 41.80
C LYS A 17 40.80 -23.39 41.75
N LYS A 18 41.50 -23.55 40.57
CA LYS A 18 42.95 -23.67 40.36
C LYS A 18 43.19 -23.88 38.86
N GLN A 19 43.88 -22.97 38.21
CA GLN A 19 45.29 -22.85 37.87
C GLN A 19 45.82 -23.97 36.93
N GLY A 20 46.21 -23.52 35.72
CA GLY A 20 47.56 -23.76 35.19
C GLY A 20 47.60 -24.71 34.01
N ASN A 21 47.92 -24.32 32.82
CA ASN A 21 49.25 -24.36 32.28
C ASN A 21 49.32 -24.00 30.78
N LYS A 22 50.43 -23.39 30.48
CA LYS A 22 50.97 -22.93 29.18
C LYS A 22 51.29 -24.08 28.22
N SER A 23 51.41 -23.63 26.93
CA SER A 23 52.32 -24.09 25.85
C SER A 23 51.80 -25.22 24.97
N GLN A 24 51.64 -24.97 23.67
CA GLN A 24 52.72 -25.09 22.67
C GLN A 24 52.20 -24.70 21.27
N GLU A 25 53.00 -23.83 20.65
CA GLU A 25 52.99 -23.60 19.21
C GLU A 25 53.36 -24.88 18.47
N LYS A 26 52.67 -25.17 17.37
CA LYS A 26 53.26 -25.94 16.25
C LYS A 26 52.82 -25.35 14.92
N LYS A 27 53.80 -24.73 14.27
CA LYS A 27 53.83 -24.48 12.81
C LYS A 27 53.73 -25.80 12.07
N VAL A 28 52.90 -25.83 11.01
CA VAL A 28 53.12 -26.69 9.87
C VAL A 28 52.85 -25.88 8.60
N GLN A 29 53.89 -25.83 7.77
CA GLN A 29 53.96 -25.32 6.41
C GLN A 29 52.96 -26.07 5.48
N GLY A 30 52.25 -25.40 4.60
CA GLY A 30 52.64 -25.18 3.20
C GLY A 30 52.11 -26.26 2.27
N ASN A 31 51.16 -25.90 1.40
CA ASN A 31 51.21 -26.37 0.03
C ASN A 31 50.51 -25.37 -0.92
N LYS A 32 51.33 -24.90 -1.88
CA LYS A 32 50.95 -24.15 -3.09
C LYS A 32 50.44 -25.11 -4.16
N SER A 33 49.48 -24.69 -4.91
CA SER A 33 49.25 -24.97 -6.35
C SER A 33 47.78 -24.65 -6.65
N GLN A 34 47.33 -23.98 -7.66
CA GLN A 34 47.83 -23.57 -8.98
C GLN A 34 46.90 -22.44 -9.47
N GLU A 35 47.56 -21.37 -9.91
CA GLU A 35 46.99 -20.32 -10.73
C GLU A 35 46.65 -20.87 -12.12
N ASN A 36 45.45 -20.63 -12.63
CA ASN A 36 45.18 -20.65 -14.07
C ASN A 36 44.95 -19.23 -14.58
N ARG A 37 46.04 -18.68 -15.18
CA ARG A 37 46.03 -17.53 -16.08
C ARG A 37 45.23 -17.86 -17.33
N ILE A 38 44.31 -17.00 -17.70
CA ILE A 38 43.87 -16.85 -19.08
C ILE A 38 44.29 -15.45 -19.53
N GLN A 39 45.12 -15.45 -20.58
CA GLN A 39 45.81 -14.33 -21.16
C GLN A 39 44.88 -13.34 -21.83
N GLY A 40 45.19 -12.05 -21.60
CA GLY A 40 44.67 -10.93 -22.37
C GLY A 40 45.23 -10.93 -23.79
N LYS A 41 44.42 -10.62 -24.75
CA LYS A 41 44.81 -10.13 -26.07
C LYS A 41 44.75 -8.62 -26.09
N GLN A 42 45.91 -8.00 -26.15
CA GLN A 42 46.11 -6.62 -26.57
C GLN A 42 45.72 -6.49 -28.04
N VAL A 43 44.96 -5.45 -28.36
CA VAL A 43 44.84 -4.93 -29.71
C VAL A 43 45.41 -3.52 -29.71
N GLN A 44 46.34 -3.34 -30.62
CA GLN A 44 47.26 -2.22 -30.81
C GLN A 44 46.52 -0.89 -31.14
N GLU A 45 47.16 0.17 -30.64
CA GLU A 45 46.97 1.55 -31.08
C GLU A 45 47.27 1.72 -32.58
N GLY A 46 46.36 2.32 -33.31
CA GLY A 46 46.58 2.88 -34.63
C GLY A 46 46.53 4.39 -34.58
N LYS A 47 47.65 5.01 -34.84
CA LYS A 47 47.86 6.46 -34.94
C LYS A 47 47.20 7.07 -36.18
N ASN A 48 46.71 8.30 -35.97
CA ASN A 48 46.77 9.46 -36.88
C ASN A 48 45.79 9.58 -38.06
N GLN A 49 45.02 10.62 -38.08
CA GLN A 49 45.36 11.82 -38.89
C GLN A 49 44.28 12.90 -38.66
N GLY A 50 44.78 14.13 -38.46
CA GLY A 50 43.97 15.31 -38.19
C GLY A 50 43.22 15.83 -39.43
N ILE A 51 42.10 16.47 -39.19
CA ILE A 51 41.38 17.31 -40.16
C ILE A 51 40.87 18.56 -39.45
N PRO A 52 40.80 19.73 -40.12
CA PRO A 52 41.00 21.03 -39.51
C PRO A 52 39.73 21.71 -38.99
N LYS A 53 39.98 22.67 -38.09
CA LYS A 53 39.01 23.64 -37.58
C LYS A 53 38.35 24.44 -38.72
N ARG A 54 37.04 24.47 -38.77
CA ARG A 54 36.28 25.49 -39.51
C ARG A 54 35.60 26.41 -38.51
N GLU A 55 36.03 27.64 -38.51
CA GLU A 55 35.34 28.80 -37.93
C GLU A 55 33.98 29.01 -38.63
N ASN A 56 32.92 29.14 -37.89
CA ASN A 56 31.65 29.65 -38.42
C ASN A 56 31.37 31.02 -37.86
N LYS A 57 31.54 31.99 -38.77
CA LYS A 57 31.04 33.39 -38.66
C LYS A 57 29.51 33.40 -38.66
N ARG A 58 28.97 34.19 -37.76
CA ARG A 58 27.55 34.64 -37.80
C ARG A 58 27.29 35.47 -39.06
N PRO A 59 26.07 35.40 -39.64
CA PRO A 59 25.51 36.56 -40.36
C PRO A 59 24.33 37.14 -39.61
N GLU A 60 24.31 38.49 -39.67
CA GLU A 60 23.30 39.38 -39.14
C GLU A 60 21.96 39.32 -39.84
N SER A 61 20.98 39.78 -39.09
CA SER A 61 19.58 40.03 -39.34
C SER A 61 19.20 40.60 -40.70
N ARG A 62 18.13 40.03 -41.30
CA ARG A 62 17.19 40.81 -42.14
C ARG A 62 15.77 40.33 -41.88
N ALA A 63 14.95 41.27 -41.42
CA ALA A 63 13.53 41.14 -41.23
C ALA A 63 12.78 40.96 -42.58
N VAL A 64 11.94 39.95 -42.66
CA VAL A 64 10.92 39.84 -43.70
C VAL A 64 9.58 39.61 -43.02
N LYS A 65 8.65 40.54 -43.33
CA LYS A 65 7.24 40.52 -42.94
C LYS A 65 6.49 39.37 -43.66
N GLY A 66 5.61 38.72 -42.93
CA GLY A 66 4.30 38.29 -43.42
C GLY A 66 4.24 36.86 -43.96
N VAL A 67 3.47 36.10 -43.33
CA VAL A 67 2.28 35.35 -43.76
C VAL A 67 1.96 34.27 -42.74
N ARG A 68 0.79 34.37 -42.13
CA ARG A 68 0.22 33.30 -41.28
C ARG A 68 -0.27 32.15 -42.16
N PRO A 69 0.00 30.90 -41.83
CA PRO A 69 -0.75 29.78 -42.37
C PRO A 69 -2.05 29.56 -41.57
N GLU A 70 -3.15 29.44 -42.32
CA GLU A 70 -4.47 29.07 -41.82
C GLU A 70 -4.46 27.71 -41.12
N GLN A 71 -4.99 27.69 -39.91
CA GLN A 71 -5.30 26.45 -39.20
C GLN A 71 -6.58 25.83 -39.78
N LYS A 72 -6.47 24.71 -40.46
CA LYS A 72 -7.60 23.84 -40.80
C LYS A 72 -8.19 23.24 -39.52
N GLN A 73 -9.40 23.65 -39.21
CA GLN A 73 -10.24 23.13 -38.14
C GLN A 73 -10.59 21.64 -38.42
N ARG A 74 -10.32 20.77 -37.51
CA ARG A 74 -10.91 19.41 -37.43
C ARG A 74 -12.30 19.53 -36.79
N PRO A 75 -13.31 18.76 -37.23
CA PRO A 75 -14.66 18.88 -36.69
C PRO A 75 -14.76 18.28 -35.28
N GLU A 76 -15.29 19.08 -34.36
CA GLU A 76 -15.69 18.64 -33.02
C GLU A 76 -16.90 17.71 -33.10
N GLN A 77 -16.73 16.47 -32.66
CA GLN A 77 -17.84 15.59 -32.35
C GLN A 77 -18.48 16.04 -31.00
N LYS A 78 -19.64 16.65 -31.09
CA LYS A 78 -20.51 17.00 -29.95
C LYS A 78 -21.07 15.71 -29.35
N GLN A 79 -20.51 15.27 -28.22
CA GLN A 79 -21.17 14.33 -27.32
C GLN A 79 -22.25 15.07 -26.55
N LYS A 80 -23.51 14.65 -26.75
CA LYS A 80 -24.67 15.14 -26.01
C LYS A 80 -24.58 14.67 -24.56
N ALA A 81 -24.27 15.57 -23.64
CA ALA A 81 -24.42 15.34 -22.21
C ALA A 81 -25.89 15.33 -21.85
N ALA A 82 -26.40 14.21 -21.34
CA ALA A 82 -27.73 14.09 -20.77
C ALA A 82 -27.82 14.94 -19.51
N LYS A 83 -28.66 15.95 -19.51
CA LYS A 83 -29.02 16.77 -18.35
C LYS A 83 -29.94 15.95 -17.45
N PHE A 84 -29.41 15.46 -16.32
CA PHE A 84 -30.25 15.04 -15.21
C PHE A 84 -30.75 16.28 -14.48
N GLY A 85 -32.07 16.49 -14.53
CA GLY A 85 -32.76 17.59 -13.88
C GLY A 85 -32.66 17.48 -12.36
N LYS A 86 -32.28 18.59 -11.71
CA LYS A 86 -32.41 18.78 -10.26
C LYS A 86 -33.90 18.92 -9.94
N PRO A 87 -34.43 18.28 -8.86
CA PRO A 87 -35.79 18.57 -8.41
C PRO A 87 -35.84 19.96 -7.79
N VAL A 88 -36.70 20.81 -8.37
CA VAL A 88 -37.03 22.13 -7.84
C VAL A 88 -37.97 21.95 -6.68
N LEU A 89 -37.51 22.16 -5.46
CA LEU A 89 -38.36 22.32 -4.29
C LEU A 89 -39.04 23.70 -4.32
N LYS A 90 -40.34 23.69 -4.48
CA LYS A 90 -41.18 24.90 -4.37
C LYS A 90 -41.02 25.50 -2.97
N GLN A 91 -40.61 26.76 -2.91
CA GLN A 91 -40.70 27.59 -1.71
C GLN A 91 -42.15 27.88 -1.41
N GLN A 92 -42.64 27.42 -0.28
CA GLN A 92 -43.86 27.95 0.36
C GLN A 92 -43.41 29.06 1.33
N SER A 93 -44.03 30.21 1.11
CA SER A 93 -43.87 31.44 1.87
C SER A 93 -44.52 31.35 3.25
N GLY A 94 -43.78 31.82 4.24
CA GLY A 94 -44.27 32.60 5.37
C GLY A 94 -44.92 31.83 6.53
N GLN A 95 -44.10 31.54 7.56
CA GLN A 95 -44.53 31.72 8.95
C GLN A 95 -43.29 32.07 9.79
N ASN A 96 -43.38 33.20 10.50
CA ASN A 96 -42.42 33.64 11.49
C ASN A 96 -42.30 32.59 12.61
N VAL A 97 -41.19 31.87 12.63
CA VAL A 97 -40.79 31.06 13.77
C VAL A 97 -39.61 31.76 14.43
N GLU A 98 -39.83 32.15 15.68
CA GLU A 98 -38.80 32.72 16.56
C GLU A 98 -37.50 31.91 16.46
N LYS A 99 -36.41 32.60 16.14
CA LYS A 99 -35.05 32.05 16.13
C LYS A 99 -34.61 31.76 17.58
N GLY A 100 -35.00 30.62 18.11
CA GLY A 100 -34.30 30.03 19.23
C GLY A 100 -32.83 29.85 18.85
N LYS A 101 -31.91 30.55 19.50
CA LYS A 101 -30.47 30.36 19.41
C LYS A 101 -30.18 28.90 19.82
N LYS A 102 -30.15 27.98 18.87
CA LYS A 102 -29.55 26.66 19.07
C LYS A 102 -28.09 26.90 19.44
N ASN A 103 -27.72 26.64 20.68
CA ASN A 103 -26.34 26.53 21.11
C ASN A 103 -25.65 25.54 20.15
N ALA A 104 -24.97 26.03 19.14
CA ALA A 104 -24.15 25.22 18.28
C ALA A 104 -23.08 24.58 19.16
N LYS A 105 -23.15 23.27 19.40
CA LYS A 105 -22.09 22.54 20.07
C LYS A 105 -20.76 22.94 19.42
N LYS A 106 -19.83 23.45 20.24
CA LYS A 106 -18.50 23.83 19.78
C LYS A 106 -17.83 22.56 19.24
N SER A 107 -17.40 22.57 17.97
CA SER A 107 -16.70 21.45 17.38
C SER A 107 -15.45 21.10 18.18
N MET A 108 -15.11 19.82 18.28
CA MET A 108 -13.88 19.35 18.93
C MET A 108 -12.62 19.90 18.24
N CYS A 109 -12.68 20.14 16.92
CA CYS A 109 -11.59 20.71 16.15
C CYS A 109 -12.00 22.10 15.59
N PRO A 110 -11.25 23.18 15.90
CA PRO A 110 -11.63 24.53 15.48
C PRO A 110 -11.56 24.75 13.96
N VAL A 111 -10.76 23.94 13.24
CA VAL A 111 -10.52 24.08 11.79
C VAL A 111 -11.21 22.98 10.96
N MET A 112 -11.99 22.09 11.57
CA MET A 112 -12.61 20.93 10.89
C MET A 112 -13.35 21.32 9.60
N ARG A 113 -14.11 22.42 9.63
CA ARG A 113 -14.90 22.88 8.47
C ARG A 113 -14.05 23.44 7.33
N GLN A 114 -12.83 23.88 7.61
CA GLN A 114 -11.90 24.44 6.62
C GLN A 114 -10.93 23.39 6.11
N CYS A 115 -10.44 22.55 7.02
CA CYS A 115 -9.46 21.51 6.78
C CYS A 115 -9.98 20.39 5.87
N GLY A 116 -11.26 20.00 6.02
CA GLY A 116 -11.86 18.89 5.22
C GLY A 116 -11.33 17.50 5.55
N GLY A 117 -10.35 17.36 6.45
CA GLY A 117 -9.74 16.07 6.79
C GLY A 117 -10.65 15.11 7.56
N CYS A 118 -11.64 15.65 8.30
CA CYS A 118 -12.56 14.88 9.14
C CYS A 118 -14.01 15.24 8.81
N GLN A 119 -14.80 14.28 8.36
CA GLN A 119 -16.22 14.50 8.03
C GLN A 119 -17.15 14.10 9.18
N MET A 120 -16.65 13.31 10.15
CA MET A 120 -17.47 12.69 11.19
C MET A 120 -16.98 12.98 12.62
N LEU A 121 -15.99 13.89 12.80
CA LEU A 121 -15.35 14.11 14.11
C LEU A 121 -16.32 14.52 15.22
N ASP A 122 -17.35 15.32 14.89
CA ASP A 122 -18.36 15.78 15.86
C ASP A 122 -19.47 14.74 16.12
N MET A 123 -19.41 13.59 15.44
CA MET A 123 -20.32 12.46 15.62
C MET A 123 -19.77 11.51 16.69
N PRO A 124 -20.59 11.02 17.63
CA PRO A 124 -20.16 9.99 18.58
C PRO A 124 -19.57 8.78 17.86
N TYR A 125 -18.48 8.22 18.39
CA TYR A 125 -17.73 7.18 17.68
C TYR A 125 -18.56 5.93 17.35
N ALA A 126 -19.43 5.50 18.25
CA ALA A 126 -20.36 4.39 17.98
C ALA A 126 -21.29 4.66 16.79
N GLU A 127 -21.71 5.91 16.59
CA GLU A 127 -22.54 6.29 15.43
C GLU A 127 -21.72 6.36 14.13
N GLN A 128 -20.43 6.72 14.22
CA GLN A 128 -19.52 6.64 13.07
C GLN A 128 -19.42 5.19 12.57
N LEU A 129 -19.17 4.23 13.47
CA LEU A 129 -19.09 2.80 13.14
C LEU A 129 -20.40 2.28 12.55
N LYS A 130 -21.53 2.63 13.14
CA LYS A 130 -22.87 2.26 12.65
C LYS A 130 -23.13 2.80 11.24
N THR A 131 -22.75 4.05 10.99
CA THR A 131 -22.90 4.69 9.67
C THR A 131 -22.03 4.00 8.61
N LYS A 132 -20.78 3.70 8.92
CA LYS A 132 -19.84 2.98 8.04
C LYS A 132 -20.33 1.56 7.76
N ARG A 133 -20.80 0.84 8.79
CA ARG A 133 -21.39 -0.49 8.64
C ARG A 133 -22.59 -0.47 7.71
N LYS A 134 -23.53 0.44 7.92
CA LYS A 134 -24.72 0.59 7.07
C LYS A 134 -24.37 0.87 5.61
N ARG A 135 -23.33 1.68 5.35
CA ARG A 135 -22.82 1.91 3.99
C ARG A 135 -22.32 0.61 3.35
N LEU A 136 -21.51 -0.19 4.07
CA LEU A 136 -21.05 -1.49 3.57
C LEU A 136 -22.20 -2.45 3.30
N GLU A 137 -23.16 -2.57 4.23
CA GLU A 137 -24.35 -3.42 4.09
C GLU A 137 -25.17 -3.02 2.86
N THR A 138 -25.28 -1.72 2.58
CA THR A 138 -26.01 -1.21 1.41
C THR A 138 -25.30 -1.56 0.11
N LEU A 139 -23.98 -1.33 0.03
CA LEU A 139 -23.19 -1.56 -1.18
C LEU A 139 -23.01 -3.05 -1.49
N LEU A 140 -22.89 -3.89 -0.46
CA LEU A 140 -22.66 -5.32 -0.60
C LEU A 140 -23.95 -6.15 -0.57
N LYS A 141 -25.12 -5.49 -0.57
CA LYS A 141 -26.42 -6.17 -0.54
C LYS A 141 -26.58 -7.13 -1.74
N GLY A 142 -26.87 -8.39 -1.46
CA GLY A 142 -27.01 -9.46 -2.48
C GLY A 142 -25.69 -9.97 -3.08
N ILE A 143 -24.54 -9.42 -2.62
CA ILE A 143 -23.19 -9.81 -3.06
C ILE A 143 -22.50 -10.59 -1.95
N CYS A 144 -22.38 -9.98 -0.76
CA CYS A 144 -21.62 -10.53 0.35
C CYS A 144 -22.26 -10.12 1.70
N PRO A 145 -22.41 -11.03 2.67
CA PRO A 145 -22.85 -10.66 4.00
C PRO A 145 -21.76 -9.86 4.74
N VAL A 146 -22.14 -8.74 5.34
CA VAL A 146 -21.26 -7.96 6.23
C VAL A 146 -21.40 -8.51 7.65
N LYS A 147 -20.32 -9.04 8.22
CA LYS A 147 -20.29 -9.63 9.56
C LYS A 147 -20.11 -8.56 10.63
N ASP A 148 -18.93 -7.96 10.65
CA ASP A 148 -18.51 -7.06 11.71
C ASP A 148 -18.05 -5.70 11.17
N MET A 149 -18.01 -4.72 12.05
CA MET A 149 -17.32 -3.44 11.88
C MET A 149 -16.38 -3.24 13.05
N ILE A 150 -15.08 -3.42 12.82
CA ILE A 150 -14.04 -3.39 13.86
C ILE A 150 -13.55 -1.96 14.03
N GLY A 151 -13.81 -1.39 15.20
CA GLY A 151 -13.37 -0.06 15.60
C GLY A 151 -12.12 -0.05 16.46
N MET A 152 -11.72 1.17 16.87
CA MET A 152 -10.66 1.43 17.83
C MET A 152 -11.24 1.64 19.24
N GLU A 153 -10.45 1.38 20.25
CA GLU A 153 -10.77 1.75 21.63
C GLU A 153 -10.59 3.27 21.81
N ASP A 154 -9.44 3.80 21.37
CA ASP A 154 -9.18 5.24 21.29
C ASP A 154 -9.07 5.67 19.82
N PRO A 155 -10.07 6.38 19.27
CA PRO A 155 -10.10 6.77 17.86
C PRO A 155 -9.32 8.05 17.54
N PHE A 156 -8.47 8.51 18.46
CA PHE A 156 -7.70 9.74 18.30
C PHE A 156 -6.21 9.46 18.07
N TYR A 157 -5.50 10.43 17.50
CA TYR A 157 -4.03 10.47 17.36
C TYR A 157 -3.39 9.22 16.73
N TYR A 158 -4.17 8.51 15.92
CA TYR A 158 -3.79 7.21 15.36
C TYR A 158 -2.83 7.29 14.15
N ARG A 159 -2.74 8.47 13.49
CA ARG A 159 -1.93 8.60 12.28
C ARG A 159 -0.46 8.75 12.60
N ASN A 160 0.30 7.71 12.32
CA ASN A 160 1.75 7.68 12.50
C ASN A 160 2.56 8.33 11.36
N LYS A 161 1.87 8.77 10.30
CA LYS A 161 2.44 9.53 9.19
C LYS A 161 1.69 10.85 9.05
N VAL A 162 2.39 11.93 9.33
CA VAL A 162 1.87 13.30 9.31
C VAL A 162 2.55 14.08 8.20
N HIS A 163 1.78 14.88 7.48
CA HIS A 163 2.27 15.69 6.39
C HIS A 163 1.78 17.12 6.57
N ALA A 164 2.71 18.07 6.72
CA ALA A 164 2.41 19.50 6.81
C ALA A 164 2.94 20.26 5.60
N VAL A 165 2.11 21.14 5.07
CA VAL A 165 2.49 22.16 4.08
C VAL A 165 3.00 23.39 4.83
N PHE A 166 4.02 24.04 4.30
CA PHE A 166 4.59 25.26 4.86
C PHE A 166 4.34 26.43 3.92
N ASP A 167 3.74 27.50 4.45
CA ASP A 167 3.33 28.66 3.69
C ASP A 167 3.41 29.94 4.55
N ARG A 168 2.89 31.06 4.04
CA ARG A 168 2.74 32.33 4.73
C ARG A 168 1.29 32.78 4.74
N ASP A 169 0.87 33.31 5.88
CA ASP A 169 -0.41 33.99 5.96
C ASP A 169 -0.34 35.39 5.24
N ARG A 170 -1.50 36.04 5.11
CA ARG A 170 -1.59 37.35 4.48
C ARG A 170 -0.76 38.46 5.18
N ARG A 171 -0.33 38.22 6.41
CA ARG A 171 0.53 39.12 7.19
C ARG A 171 2.01 38.77 7.05
N GLY A 172 2.34 37.76 6.27
CA GLY A 172 3.70 37.26 6.07
C GLY A 172 4.24 36.38 7.19
N ASN A 173 3.42 35.97 8.17
CA ASN A 173 3.82 34.99 9.19
C ASN A 173 3.91 33.59 8.58
N ILE A 174 4.91 32.84 9.02
CA ILE A 174 5.06 31.46 8.59
C ILE A 174 3.98 30.58 9.27
N ILE A 175 3.23 29.87 8.46
CA ILE A 175 2.21 28.93 8.88
C ILE A 175 2.58 27.51 8.42
N SER A 176 2.05 26.50 9.10
CA SER A 176 2.09 25.11 8.66
C SER A 176 0.74 24.45 8.90
N GLY A 177 0.36 23.56 8.03
CA GLY A 177 -0.93 22.88 8.12
C GLY A 177 -1.20 22.02 6.90
N ILE A 178 -2.45 21.96 6.48
CA ILE A 178 -2.87 21.19 5.31
C ILE A 178 -3.60 22.09 4.30
N TYR A 179 -3.64 21.65 3.05
CA TYR A 179 -4.46 22.35 2.06
C TYR A 179 -5.95 22.20 2.39
N GLN A 180 -6.67 23.31 2.30
CA GLN A 180 -8.12 23.31 2.26
C GLN A 180 -8.58 22.47 1.05
N GLU A 181 -9.61 21.66 1.23
CA GLU A 181 -10.13 20.78 0.19
C GLU A 181 -10.39 21.53 -1.13
N ASN A 182 -9.88 20.96 -2.23
CA ASN A 182 -9.95 21.52 -3.59
C ASN A 182 -9.34 22.92 -3.77
N THR A 183 -8.41 23.32 -2.90
CA THR A 183 -7.68 24.59 -3.02
C THR A 183 -6.20 24.42 -2.70
N HIS A 184 -5.40 25.48 -2.97
CA HIS A 184 -4.01 25.60 -2.53
C HIS A 184 -3.87 26.46 -1.26
N ASN A 185 -4.98 26.87 -0.63
CA ASN A 185 -4.93 27.61 0.63
C ASN A 185 -4.52 26.70 1.78
N VAL A 186 -3.53 27.08 2.54
CA VAL A 186 -3.08 26.34 3.72
C VAL A 186 -3.93 26.73 4.93
N VAL A 187 -4.62 25.77 5.52
CA VAL A 187 -5.31 25.90 6.80
C VAL A 187 -4.28 25.63 7.91
N PRO A 188 -3.99 26.61 8.76
CA PRO A 188 -3.05 26.42 9.86
C PRO A 188 -3.57 25.36 10.84
N VAL A 189 -2.70 24.37 11.15
CA VAL A 189 -2.98 23.33 12.13
C VAL A 189 -1.86 23.33 13.16
N GLU A 190 -2.21 23.54 14.43
CA GLU A 190 -1.27 23.48 15.55
C GLU A 190 -1.30 22.10 16.22
N LYS A 191 -2.50 21.56 16.40
CA LYS A 191 -2.74 20.24 16.97
C LYS A 191 -3.89 19.59 16.22
N CYS A 192 -3.65 18.40 15.69
CA CYS A 192 -4.66 17.62 14.99
C CYS A 192 -5.20 16.51 15.91
N MET A 193 -6.52 16.27 15.86
CA MET A 193 -7.16 15.24 16.69
C MET A 193 -6.91 13.82 16.20
N ILE A 194 -6.42 13.65 14.96
CA ILE A 194 -6.19 12.33 14.37
C ILE A 194 -4.71 12.04 14.08
N GLU A 195 -3.84 13.07 14.11
CA GLU A 195 -2.40 12.95 13.85
C GLU A 195 -1.60 12.73 15.13
N ASP A 196 -0.44 12.09 15.01
CA ASP A 196 0.50 11.89 16.11
C ASP A 196 0.92 13.24 16.70
N GLN A 197 0.72 13.42 17.99
CA GLN A 197 0.98 14.69 18.68
C GLN A 197 2.46 15.08 18.70
N LYS A 198 3.37 14.09 18.73
CA LYS A 198 4.81 14.36 18.66
C LYS A 198 5.20 14.87 17.27
N ALA A 199 4.53 14.41 16.24
CA ALA A 199 4.72 14.95 14.89
C ALA A 199 4.27 16.41 14.81
N ASP A 200 3.11 16.76 15.39
CA ASP A 200 2.63 18.16 15.46
C ASP A 200 3.64 19.05 16.20
N GLU A 201 4.18 18.57 17.31
CA GLU A 201 5.19 19.30 18.10
C GLU A 201 6.47 19.58 17.29
N ILE A 202 6.98 18.55 16.59
CA ILE A 202 8.19 18.69 15.74
C ILE A 202 7.92 19.67 14.58
N ILE A 203 6.74 19.59 13.93
CA ILE A 203 6.34 20.52 12.87
C ILE A 203 6.30 21.96 13.39
N GLY A 204 5.72 22.17 14.56
CA GLY A 204 5.69 23.47 15.25
C GLY A 204 7.10 24.01 15.53
N THR A 205 8.00 23.15 16.00
CA THR A 205 9.41 23.49 16.23
C THR A 205 10.11 23.88 14.93
N ILE A 206 9.96 23.10 13.86
CA ILE A 206 10.54 23.41 12.55
C ILE A 206 10.02 24.78 12.07
N ARG A 207 8.70 25.03 12.16
CA ARG A 207 8.10 26.32 11.79
C ARG A 207 8.75 27.48 12.55
N GLY A 208 8.94 27.35 13.86
CA GLY A 208 9.58 28.37 14.70
C GLY A 208 11.05 28.61 14.35
N MET A 209 11.77 27.60 13.85
CA MET A 209 13.18 27.70 13.48
C MET A 209 13.41 28.41 12.13
N LEU A 210 12.46 28.40 11.18
CA LEU A 210 12.69 28.85 9.80
C LEU A 210 13.20 30.30 9.72
N LYS A 211 12.67 31.19 10.58
CA LYS A 211 13.07 32.61 10.59
C LYS A 211 14.54 32.78 11.00
N SER A 212 14.99 32.10 12.07
CA SER A 212 16.37 32.22 12.59
C SER A 212 17.40 31.61 11.63
N PHE A 213 17.02 30.57 10.89
CA PHE A 213 17.88 29.95 9.88
C PHE A 213 17.75 30.58 8.49
N LYS A 214 16.97 31.68 8.34
CA LYS A 214 16.73 32.38 7.08
C LYS A 214 16.20 31.46 5.96
N ILE A 215 15.43 30.42 6.34
CA ILE A 215 14.78 29.48 5.42
C ILE A 215 13.41 30.07 5.06
N ARG A 216 13.19 30.28 3.76
CA ARG A 216 11.89 30.74 3.24
C ARG A 216 10.99 29.56 2.91
N THR A 217 9.72 29.65 3.22
CA THR A 217 8.70 28.76 2.69
C THR A 217 8.61 28.92 1.18
N PHE A 218 8.35 27.81 0.49
CA PHE A 218 8.19 27.83 -0.97
C PHE A 218 6.80 28.39 -1.31
N ASP A 219 6.79 29.29 -2.24
CA ASP A 219 5.59 29.90 -2.80
C ASP A 219 5.36 29.32 -4.20
N GLU A 220 4.25 28.62 -4.39
CA GLU A 220 3.94 27.90 -5.62
C GLU A 220 3.63 28.84 -6.79
N ASP A 221 3.10 30.04 -6.53
CA ASP A 221 2.74 31.02 -7.55
C ASP A 221 3.99 31.69 -8.13
N THR A 222 4.96 32.01 -7.28
CA THR A 222 6.19 32.72 -7.70
C THR A 222 7.36 31.77 -7.98
N GLY A 223 7.32 30.53 -7.48
CA GLY A 223 8.40 29.57 -7.55
C GLY A 223 9.59 29.89 -6.63
N TYR A 224 9.45 30.86 -5.72
CA TYR A 224 10.50 31.25 -4.79
C TYR A 224 10.34 30.60 -3.42
N GLY A 225 11.48 30.36 -2.77
CA GLY A 225 11.53 29.74 -1.45
C GLY A 225 12.19 28.38 -1.48
N LEU A 226 12.26 27.74 -0.33
CA LEU A 226 12.97 26.47 -0.17
C LEU A 226 12.09 25.37 0.39
N LEU A 227 11.53 25.56 1.60
CA LEU A 227 10.78 24.51 2.30
C LEU A 227 9.34 24.49 1.81
N ARG A 228 8.94 23.34 1.25
CA ARG A 228 7.58 23.08 0.76
C ARG A 228 6.74 22.34 1.80
N HIS A 229 7.26 21.19 2.22
CA HIS A 229 6.54 20.30 3.12
C HIS A 229 7.48 19.72 4.16
N VAL A 230 6.89 19.32 5.27
CA VAL A 230 7.53 18.43 6.24
C VAL A 230 6.66 17.18 6.38
N LEU A 231 7.28 16.01 6.22
CA LEU A 231 6.62 14.74 6.45
C LEU A 231 7.31 14.08 7.64
N ILE A 232 6.51 13.63 8.61
CA ILE A 232 7.00 12.90 9.77
C ILE A 232 6.40 11.51 9.76
N ARG A 233 7.23 10.53 10.03
CA ARG A 233 6.82 9.15 10.30
C ARG A 233 7.31 8.74 11.67
N ARG A 234 6.43 8.14 12.44
CA ARG A 234 6.78 7.56 13.74
C ARG A 234 6.48 6.07 13.73
N GLY A 235 7.45 5.27 14.14
CA GLY A 235 7.23 3.86 14.46
C GLY A 235 6.35 3.77 15.71
N PHE A 236 5.30 2.99 15.65
CA PHE A 236 4.34 2.86 16.75
C PHE A 236 4.94 2.08 17.91
N GLU A 237 5.51 0.91 17.62
CA GLU A 237 6.15 0.05 18.61
C GLU A 237 7.58 0.51 18.94
N SER A 238 8.34 0.93 17.94
CA SER A 238 9.74 1.30 18.10
C SER A 238 9.94 2.70 18.68
N GLY A 239 8.98 3.60 18.50
CA GLY A 239 9.13 5.02 18.81
C GLY A 239 10.10 5.77 17.90
N GLU A 240 10.76 5.13 16.92
CA GLU A 240 11.69 5.78 15.99
C GLU A 240 10.98 6.86 15.16
N ILE A 241 11.62 8.03 15.00
CA ILE A 241 11.04 9.17 14.29
C ILE A 241 11.90 9.53 13.09
N MET A 242 11.27 9.59 11.91
CA MET A 242 11.85 10.11 10.69
C MET A 242 11.22 11.46 10.33
N VAL A 243 12.07 12.45 10.13
CA VAL A 243 11.68 13.78 9.60
C VAL A 243 12.16 13.90 8.16
N VAL A 244 11.23 14.18 7.24
CA VAL A 244 11.53 14.44 5.83
C VAL A 244 11.26 15.91 5.53
N LEU A 245 12.31 16.64 5.20
CA LEU A 245 12.25 18.05 4.80
C LEU A 245 12.15 18.11 3.26
N VAL A 246 10.99 18.47 2.73
CA VAL A 246 10.78 18.57 1.28
C VAL A 246 11.14 19.97 0.84
N THR A 247 12.20 20.06 0.02
CA THR A 247 12.76 21.33 -0.44
C THR A 247 12.66 21.47 -1.95
N ALA A 248 12.44 22.67 -2.43
CA ALA A 248 12.41 22.97 -3.88
C ALA A 248 13.79 22.85 -4.55
N SER A 249 14.87 22.91 -3.77
CA SER A 249 16.25 22.94 -4.24
C SER A 249 17.13 22.01 -3.38
N PRO A 250 18.21 21.44 -3.93
CA PRO A 250 19.17 20.66 -3.15
C PRO A 250 20.00 21.51 -2.17
N VAL A 251 20.09 22.81 -2.40
CA VAL A 251 20.85 23.72 -1.55
C VAL A 251 20.03 24.06 -0.30
N PHE A 252 20.46 23.56 0.84
CA PHE A 252 19.84 23.82 2.13
C PHE A 252 20.81 24.65 2.99
N PRO A 253 20.54 25.95 3.19
CA PRO A 253 21.42 26.84 3.96
C PRO A 253 21.58 26.36 5.39
N SER A 254 22.82 26.37 5.90
CA SER A 254 23.15 26.01 7.28
C SER A 254 22.59 24.66 7.74
N LYS A 255 22.44 23.69 6.82
CA LYS A 255 21.79 22.39 7.07
C LYS A 255 22.29 21.67 8.32
N ASN A 256 23.61 21.67 8.56
CA ASN A 256 24.20 20.98 9.71
C ASN A 256 23.77 21.63 11.04
N ASN A 257 23.77 22.96 11.10
CA ASN A 257 23.32 23.70 12.29
C ASN A 257 21.82 23.57 12.49
N PHE A 258 21.03 23.55 11.40
CA PHE A 258 19.58 23.30 11.47
C PHE A 258 19.28 21.92 12.05
N VAL A 259 19.93 20.87 11.52
CA VAL A 259 19.81 19.49 11.99
C VAL A 259 20.22 19.39 13.47
N LYS A 260 21.35 20.00 13.84
CA LYS A 260 21.82 20.01 15.23
C LYS A 260 20.78 20.66 16.16
N ALA A 261 20.33 21.87 15.83
CA ALA A 261 19.36 22.60 16.66
C ALA A 261 17.99 21.90 16.74
N LEU A 262 17.54 21.24 15.66
CA LEU A 262 16.31 20.44 15.69
C LEU A 262 16.46 19.25 16.64
N ARG A 263 17.58 18.53 16.59
CA ARG A 263 17.85 17.39 17.44
C ARG A 263 18.10 17.76 18.90
N GLU A 264 18.64 18.93 19.19
CA GLU A 264 18.76 19.44 20.57
C GLU A 264 17.38 19.63 21.21
N LYS A 265 16.36 20.01 20.41
CA LYS A 265 14.97 20.15 20.88
C LYS A 265 14.19 18.82 20.88
N HIS A 266 14.54 17.93 19.97
CA HIS A 266 13.88 16.64 19.75
C HIS A 266 14.93 15.53 19.61
N PRO A 267 15.58 15.10 20.73
CA PRO A 267 16.64 14.09 20.72
C PRO A 267 16.12 12.71 20.26
N GLU A 268 14.82 12.47 20.34
CA GLU A 268 14.12 11.26 19.89
C GLU A 268 14.09 11.10 18.36
N ILE A 269 14.42 12.14 17.58
CA ILE A 269 14.49 12.02 16.12
C ILE A 269 15.62 11.06 15.74
N THR A 270 15.25 9.95 15.11
CA THR A 270 16.16 8.87 14.71
C THR A 270 16.85 9.18 13.39
N THR A 271 16.15 9.82 12.45
CA THR A 271 16.70 10.14 11.14
C THR A 271 16.03 11.39 10.52
N ILE A 272 16.84 12.14 9.75
CA ILE A 272 16.38 13.32 9.01
C ILE A 272 16.80 13.17 7.56
N VAL A 273 15.85 13.33 6.65
CA VAL A 273 16.04 13.22 5.20
C VAL A 273 15.64 14.55 4.54
N GLN A 274 16.44 15.04 3.62
CA GLN A 274 16.05 16.07 2.68
C GLN A 274 15.55 15.39 1.41
N ASN A 275 14.30 15.62 1.06
CA ASN A 275 13.74 15.23 -0.24
C ASN A 275 13.67 16.46 -1.14
N ILE A 276 14.11 16.32 -2.39
CA ILE A 276 14.19 17.44 -3.33
C ILE A 276 13.04 17.32 -4.33
N ASN A 277 12.11 18.27 -4.25
CA ASN A 277 10.98 18.40 -5.16
C ASN A 277 10.84 19.82 -5.67
N GLY A 278 11.51 20.11 -6.80
CA GLY A 278 11.39 21.40 -7.51
C GLY A 278 10.29 21.44 -8.57
N ARG A 279 9.45 20.41 -8.66
CA ARG A 279 8.40 20.30 -9.69
C ARG A 279 7.13 21.03 -9.24
N GLY A 280 6.44 21.70 -10.17
CA GLY A 280 5.09 22.26 -9.98
C GLY A 280 4.00 21.19 -10.13
N THR A 281 4.10 20.07 -9.40
CA THR A 281 3.13 18.96 -9.44
C THR A 281 2.53 18.73 -8.06
N SER A 282 1.37 18.08 -8.02
CA SER A 282 0.71 17.65 -6.78
C SER A 282 1.46 16.58 -5.99
N MET A 283 2.56 16.05 -6.56
CA MET A 283 3.40 15.06 -5.88
C MET A 283 4.19 15.73 -4.75
N VAL A 284 4.00 15.26 -3.54
CA VAL A 284 4.69 15.80 -2.35
C VAL A 284 6.18 15.49 -2.37
N LEU A 285 6.57 14.25 -2.67
CA LEU A 285 7.96 13.79 -2.68
C LEU A 285 8.53 13.77 -4.09
N GLY A 286 9.73 14.31 -4.23
CA GLY A 286 10.56 14.18 -5.43
C GLY A 286 11.33 12.86 -5.47
N GLU A 287 12.13 12.71 -6.53
CA GLU A 287 12.90 11.47 -6.76
C GLU A 287 14.23 11.42 -5.98
N LYS A 288 14.84 12.59 -5.74
CA LYS A 288 16.17 12.70 -5.13
C LYS A 288 16.07 12.96 -3.64
N GLU A 289 16.88 12.25 -2.88
CA GLU A 289 16.95 12.38 -1.43
C GLU A 289 18.39 12.43 -0.93
N HIS A 290 18.60 13.15 0.17
CA HIS A 290 19.85 13.18 0.91
C HIS A 290 19.57 12.91 2.38
N VAL A 291 20.24 11.93 2.95
CA VAL A 291 20.23 11.69 4.40
C VAL A 291 21.05 12.77 5.08
N LEU A 292 20.40 13.57 5.91
CA LEU A 292 21.05 14.63 6.69
C LEU A 292 21.50 14.15 8.06
N TYR A 293 20.80 13.16 8.61
CA TYR A 293 21.12 12.53 9.88
C TYR A 293 20.53 11.12 9.96
N GLY A 294 21.21 10.21 10.64
CA GLY A 294 20.76 8.85 10.89
C GLY A 294 20.85 7.93 9.68
N LYS A 295 19.99 6.91 9.64
CA LYS A 295 20.03 5.81 8.65
C LYS A 295 19.27 6.12 7.36
N GLY A 296 18.44 7.17 7.30
CA GLY A 296 17.55 7.47 6.18
C GLY A 296 16.26 6.62 6.17
N TYR A 297 16.03 5.83 7.19
CA TYR A 297 14.83 5.02 7.39
C TYR A 297 14.57 4.81 8.89
N ILE A 298 13.38 4.41 9.23
CA ILE A 298 13.01 3.90 10.56
C ILE A 298 12.65 2.42 10.46
N VAL A 299 12.70 1.74 11.61
CA VAL A 299 12.21 0.36 11.74
C VAL A 299 11.04 0.37 12.70
N ASP A 300 9.99 -0.37 12.34
CA ASP A 300 8.83 -0.56 13.21
C ASP A 300 8.39 -2.02 13.20
N THR A 301 7.62 -2.44 14.19
CA THR A 301 7.12 -3.81 14.32
C THR A 301 5.61 -3.84 14.05
N LEU A 302 5.17 -4.85 13.29
CA LEU A 302 3.75 -5.09 12.99
C LEU A 302 3.52 -6.60 12.93
N CYS A 303 2.54 -7.11 13.66
CA CYS A 303 2.24 -8.55 13.77
C CYS A 303 3.48 -9.40 14.06
N GLY A 304 4.38 -8.91 14.92
CA GLY A 304 5.62 -9.58 15.30
C GLY A 304 6.66 -9.71 14.19
N CYS A 305 6.59 -8.87 13.14
CA CYS A 305 7.60 -8.72 12.12
C CYS A 305 8.15 -7.29 12.12
N SER A 306 9.45 -7.14 11.90
CA SER A 306 10.11 -5.83 11.81
C SER A 306 10.13 -5.36 10.37
N PHE A 307 9.82 -4.07 10.16
CA PHE A 307 9.75 -3.46 8.83
C PHE A 307 10.62 -2.20 8.76
N ARG A 308 11.52 -2.18 7.81
CA ARG A 308 12.22 -0.97 7.39
C ARG A 308 11.27 -0.10 6.58
N ILE A 309 11.12 1.14 7.00
CA ILE A 309 10.22 2.12 6.41
C ILE A 309 11.05 3.31 5.93
N SER A 310 11.16 3.49 4.62
CA SER A 310 11.82 4.65 4.02
C SER A 310 10.83 5.84 3.88
N SER A 311 11.34 7.00 3.48
CA SER A 311 10.53 8.19 3.25
C SER A 311 9.41 7.97 2.24
N ARG A 312 9.67 7.17 1.20
CA ARG A 312 8.81 6.90 0.05
C ARG A 312 7.99 5.63 0.16
N SER A 313 8.30 4.73 1.12
CA SER A 313 7.57 3.49 1.32
C SER A 313 6.12 3.76 1.68
N PHE A 314 5.20 2.99 1.08
CA PHE A 314 3.86 2.88 1.64
C PHE A 314 3.90 2.03 2.90
N TYR A 315 3.31 2.51 3.96
CA TYR A 315 3.07 1.81 5.22
C TYR A 315 1.80 2.36 5.82
N GLN A 316 0.96 1.49 6.35
CA GLN A 316 -0.35 1.86 6.88
C GLN A 316 -0.22 2.88 8.02
N VAL A 317 -1.12 3.87 8.02
CA VAL A 317 -1.01 5.03 8.93
C VAL A 317 -1.62 4.80 10.31
N ASN A 318 -2.36 3.73 10.50
CA ASN A 318 -3.00 3.34 11.75
C ASN A 318 -2.53 1.93 12.14
N PRO A 319 -1.44 1.78 12.88
CA PRO A 319 -0.83 0.49 13.19
C PRO A 319 -1.77 -0.45 13.95
N VAL A 320 -2.51 0.08 14.93
CA VAL A 320 -3.45 -0.70 15.75
C VAL A 320 -4.53 -1.37 14.89
N GLN A 321 -5.12 -0.63 13.97
CA GLN A 321 -6.13 -1.21 13.08
C GLN A 321 -5.52 -2.06 11.98
N THR A 322 -4.30 -1.75 11.54
CA THR A 322 -3.58 -2.56 10.55
C THR A 322 -3.29 -3.95 11.09
N GLU A 323 -2.90 -4.07 12.34
CA GLU A 323 -2.66 -5.37 12.97
C GLU A 323 -3.93 -6.22 13.02
N LYS A 324 -5.05 -5.62 13.43
CA LYS A 324 -6.37 -6.29 13.42
C LYS A 324 -6.79 -6.71 11.99
N LEU A 325 -6.58 -5.83 11.01
CA LEU A 325 -6.92 -6.06 9.61
C LEU A 325 -6.10 -7.20 9.00
N TYR A 326 -4.77 -7.18 9.18
CA TYR A 326 -3.89 -8.22 8.64
C TYR A 326 -4.09 -9.55 9.35
N THR A 327 -4.28 -9.54 10.67
CA THR A 327 -4.62 -10.75 11.42
C THR A 327 -5.90 -11.38 10.86
N LYS A 328 -6.94 -10.59 10.62
CA LYS A 328 -8.20 -11.08 10.06
C LYS A 328 -8.05 -11.58 8.63
N ALA A 329 -7.28 -10.88 7.80
CA ALA A 329 -7.00 -11.32 6.43
C ALA A 329 -6.30 -12.69 6.41
N LEU A 330 -5.33 -12.93 7.29
CA LEU A 330 -4.63 -14.21 7.39
C LEU A 330 -5.47 -15.32 8.03
N GLU A 331 -6.35 -14.99 8.99
CA GLU A 331 -7.36 -15.94 9.49
C GLU A 331 -8.26 -16.42 8.36
N LEU A 332 -8.77 -15.51 7.53
CA LEU A 332 -9.62 -15.82 6.38
C LEU A 332 -8.87 -16.61 5.30
N ALA A 333 -7.59 -16.33 5.08
CA ALA A 333 -6.73 -17.11 4.20
C ALA A 333 -6.64 -18.57 4.68
N GLY A 334 -6.61 -18.81 5.99
CA GLY A 334 -6.60 -20.14 6.61
C GLY A 334 -5.41 -20.96 6.14
N LEU A 335 -4.20 -20.40 6.28
CA LEU A 335 -2.95 -21.02 5.85
C LEU A 335 -2.54 -22.16 6.79
N THR A 336 -2.03 -23.27 6.24
CA THR A 336 -1.66 -24.51 6.94
C THR A 336 -0.18 -24.87 6.81
N GLY A 337 0.63 -24.04 6.12
CA GLY A 337 2.05 -24.28 5.87
C GLY A 337 2.36 -24.96 4.53
N LYS A 338 1.35 -25.24 3.72
CA LYS A 338 1.51 -25.94 2.42
C LYS A 338 1.19 -25.08 1.22
N GLU A 339 0.46 -24.00 1.42
CA GLU A 339 -0.08 -23.17 0.36
C GLU A 339 1.01 -22.35 -0.34
N THR A 340 0.86 -22.19 -1.66
CA THR A 340 1.50 -21.12 -2.43
C THR A 340 0.57 -19.92 -2.41
N VAL A 341 1.04 -18.82 -1.79
CA VAL A 341 0.32 -17.57 -1.64
C VAL A 341 0.89 -16.52 -2.59
N VAL A 342 0.04 -15.84 -3.32
CA VAL A 342 0.40 -14.61 -4.05
C VAL A 342 -0.06 -13.40 -3.25
N ASP A 343 0.86 -12.52 -2.87
CA ASP A 343 0.61 -11.19 -2.30
C ASP A 343 0.72 -10.16 -3.42
N ALA A 344 -0.42 -9.82 -4.00
CA ALA A 344 -0.50 -8.88 -5.10
C ALA A 344 -0.64 -7.45 -4.56
N TYR A 345 0.12 -6.52 -5.15
CA TYR A 345 0.29 -5.14 -4.67
C TYR A 345 1.02 -5.07 -3.31
N CYS A 346 2.07 -5.89 -3.15
CA CYS A 346 2.66 -6.19 -1.84
C CYS A 346 3.37 -5.00 -1.15
N GLY A 347 3.64 -3.88 -1.85
CA GLY A 347 4.36 -2.74 -1.29
C GLY A 347 5.73 -3.13 -0.75
N ILE A 348 6.02 -2.80 0.50
CA ILE A 348 7.26 -3.22 1.20
C ILE A 348 7.17 -4.63 1.79
N GLY A 349 6.21 -5.43 1.33
CA GLY A 349 6.04 -6.84 1.65
C GLY A 349 5.33 -7.11 2.97
N THR A 350 4.55 -6.17 3.51
CA THR A 350 3.98 -6.31 4.86
C THR A 350 3.10 -7.54 5.01
N ILE A 351 2.11 -7.73 4.14
CA ILE A 351 1.17 -8.86 4.23
C ILE A 351 1.90 -10.17 3.92
N GLY A 352 2.66 -10.22 2.81
CA GLY A 352 3.37 -11.42 2.38
C GLY A 352 4.38 -11.93 3.41
N ILE A 353 5.13 -11.04 4.05
CA ILE A 353 6.11 -11.38 5.10
C ILE A 353 5.40 -11.97 6.32
N ILE A 354 4.28 -11.39 6.74
CA ILE A 354 3.51 -11.92 7.87
C ILE A 354 2.88 -13.28 7.48
N ALA A 355 2.35 -13.40 6.25
CA ALA A 355 1.77 -14.63 5.72
C ALA A 355 2.80 -15.76 5.62
N SER A 356 4.05 -15.45 5.28
CA SER A 356 5.11 -16.46 5.08
C SER A 356 5.40 -17.32 6.32
N LYS A 357 5.07 -16.80 7.52
CA LYS A 357 5.17 -17.57 8.77
C LYS A 357 4.22 -18.77 8.83
N LYS A 358 3.16 -18.76 8.00
CA LYS A 358 2.10 -19.78 7.97
C LYS A 358 1.85 -20.34 6.58
N ALA A 359 2.59 -19.91 5.55
CA ALA A 359 2.49 -20.38 4.17
C ALA A 359 3.66 -21.29 3.81
N GLY A 360 3.47 -22.16 2.81
CA GLY A 360 4.56 -22.94 2.22
C GLY A 360 5.50 -22.07 1.41
N ASN A 361 4.95 -21.32 0.47
CA ASN A 361 5.68 -20.35 -0.35
C ASN A 361 4.86 -19.06 -0.51
N VAL A 362 5.54 -17.92 -0.64
CA VAL A 362 4.91 -16.63 -0.91
C VAL A 362 5.57 -15.97 -2.13
N ILE A 363 4.76 -15.38 -2.98
CA ILE A 363 5.17 -14.59 -4.14
C ILE A 363 4.61 -13.19 -3.95
N GLY A 364 5.47 -12.21 -3.69
CA GLY A 364 5.09 -10.80 -3.61
C GLY A 364 5.30 -10.09 -4.95
N VAL A 365 4.31 -9.31 -5.40
CA VAL A 365 4.37 -8.56 -6.65
C VAL A 365 4.09 -7.08 -6.38
N GLU A 366 4.98 -6.21 -6.84
CA GLU A 366 4.89 -4.76 -6.65
C GLU A 366 5.50 -4.03 -7.85
N LEU A 367 4.87 -2.95 -8.29
CA LEU A 367 5.32 -2.16 -9.43
C LEU A 367 6.52 -1.28 -9.09
N ASN A 368 6.59 -0.78 -7.86
CA ASN A 368 7.61 0.17 -7.42
C ASN A 368 8.90 -0.56 -7.01
N GLN A 369 9.98 -0.36 -7.78
CA GLN A 369 11.28 -1.00 -7.53
C GLN A 369 11.87 -0.66 -6.15
N ASP A 370 11.67 0.55 -5.62
CA ASP A 370 12.17 0.92 -4.30
C ASP A 370 11.42 0.16 -3.19
N ALA A 371 10.10 -0.02 -3.36
CA ALA A 371 9.29 -0.83 -2.45
C ALA A 371 9.71 -2.31 -2.48
N VAL A 372 9.96 -2.87 -3.67
CA VAL A 372 10.49 -4.25 -3.81
C VAL A 372 11.84 -4.41 -3.11
N ARG A 373 12.72 -3.42 -3.23
CA ARG A 373 14.01 -3.44 -2.53
C ARG A 373 13.83 -3.43 -1.01
N ASP A 374 12.91 -2.60 -0.51
CA ASP A 374 12.58 -2.58 0.91
C ASP A 374 11.92 -3.90 1.35
N ALA A 375 11.05 -4.51 0.54
CA ALA A 375 10.44 -5.82 0.80
C ALA A 375 11.48 -6.94 0.95
N ILE A 376 12.47 -6.99 0.05
CA ILE A 376 13.57 -7.95 0.12
C ILE A 376 14.39 -7.75 1.40
N ASN A 377 14.68 -6.50 1.77
CA ASN A 377 15.40 -6.19 3.00
C ASN A 377 14.57 -6.56 4.24
N ASN A 378 13.26 -6.35 4.21
CA ASN A 378 12.35 -6.71 5.27
C ASN A 378 12.27 -8.23 5.47
N ALA A 379 12.18 -9.02 4.39
CA ALA A 379 12.24 -10.47 4.47
C ALA A 379 13.55 -10.97 5.10
N LYS A 380 14.70 -10.42 4.66
CA LYS A 380 16.01 -10.75 5.24
C LYS A 380 16.09 -10.38 6.72
N MET A 381 15.61 -9.22 7.12
CA MET A 381 15.61 -8.76 8.50
C MET A 381 14.78 -9.68 9.41
N ASN A 382 13.71 -10.26 8.90
CA ASN A 382 12.87 -11.22 9.60
C ASN A 382 13.32 -12.68 9.43
N GLN A 383 14.46 -12.94 8.77
CA GLN A 383 15.01 -14.29 8.52
C GLN A 383 14.06 -15.20 7.73
N ILE A 384 13.25 -14.62 6.83
CA ILE A 384 12.27 -15.33 6.02
C ILE A 384 12.89 -15.71 4.69
N SER A 385 12.84 -17.00 4.35
CA SER A 385 13.44 -17.57 3.14
C SER A 385 12.43 -18.12 2.13
N ASN A 386 11.17 -18.33 2.53
CA ASN A 386 10.09 -18.88 1.70
C ASN A 386 9.25 -17.82 0.99
N ILE A 387 9.81 -16.62 0.77
CA ILE A 387 9.17 -15.53 0.02
C ILE A 387 10.09 -15.02 -1.09
N ARG A 388 9.51 -14.73 -2.26
CA ARG A 388 10.18 -14.09 -3.39
C ARG A 388 9.39 -12.87 -3.83
N PHE A 389 10.11 -11.80 -4.19
CA PHE A 389 9.49 -10.55 -4.65
C PHE A 389 9.84 -10.27 -6.10
N PHE A 390 8.85 -9.78 -6.84
CA PHE A 390 8.98 -9.43 -8.26
C PHE A 390 8.56 -7.97 -8.48
N CYS A 391 9.41 -7.22 -9.18
CA CYS A 391 9.10 -5.87 -9.62
C CYS A 391 8.37 -5.95 -10.95
N ASN A 392 7.04 -5.94 -10.92
CA ASN A 392 6.20 -6.02 -12.10
C ASN A 392 4.81 -5.40 -11.81
N ASP A 393 4.07 -5.10 -12.87
CA ASP A 393 2.63 -4.87 -12.76
C ASP A 393 1.93 -6.17 -12.34
N ALA A 394 1.09 -6.09 -11.29
CA ALA A 394 0.45 -7.26 -10.72
C ALA A 394 -0.45 -7.97 -11.74
N GLY A 395 -1.16 -7.22 -12.61
CA GLY A 395 -2.01 -7.76 -13.65
C GLY A 395 -1.20 -8.60 -14.65
N ARG A 396 -0.17 -8.00 -15.24
CA ARG A 396 0.71 -8.69 -16.20
C ARG A 396 1.43 -9.90 -15.58
N PHE A 397 1.86 -9.77 -14.35
CA PHE A 397 2.55 -10.86 -13.67
C PHE A 397 1.63 -12.07 -13.50
N LEU A 398 0.38 -11.86 -13.05
CA LEU A 398 -0.58 -12.94 -12.88
C LEU A 398 -1.03 -13.55 -14.22
N VAL A 399 -1.16 -12.72 -15.27
CA VAL A 399 -1.41 -13.24 -16.64
C VAL A 399 -0.31 -14.19 -17.06
N ASN A 400 0.96 -13.78 -16.91
CA ASN A 400 2.12 -14.60 -17.28
C ASN A 400 2.18 -15.90 -16.45
N MET A 401 1.92 -15.84 -15.15
CA MET A 401 1.84 -17.04 -14.30
C MET A 401 0.75 -18.01 -14.78
N ALA A 402 -0.44 -17.47 -15.07
CA ALA A 402 -1.57 -18.27 -15.55
C ALA A 402 -1.29 -18.90 -16.93
N GLU A 403 -0.62 -18.19 -17.85
CA GLU A 403 -0.20 -18.70 -19.16
C GLU A 403 0.91 -19.75 -19.04
N ALA A 404 1.82 -19.62 -18.09
CA ALA A 404 2.86 -20.60 -17.78
C ALA A 404 2.30 -21.86 -17.08
N GLY A 405 1.00 -21.88 -16.73
CA GLY A 405 0.38 -22.99 -16.00
C GLY A 405 0.75 -23.04 -14.51
N GLU A 406 1.34 -21.97 -13.98
CA GLU A 406 1.64 -21.86 -12.56
C GLU A 406 0.36 -21.75 -11.73
N LYS A 407 0.38 -22.29 -10.52
CA LYS A 407 -0.79 -22.34 -9.62
C LYS A 407 -0.53 -21.55 -8.35
N ALA A 408 -1.57 -20.94 -7.83
CA ALA A 408 -1.61 -20.36 -6.50
C ALA A 408 -2.80 -20.92 -5.73
N ASP A 409 -2.60 -21.31 -4.47
CA ASP A 409 -3.70 -21.79 -3.63
C ASP A 409 -4.51 -20.63 -3.07
N VAL A 410 -3.84 -19.54 -2.70
CA VAL A 410 -4.42 -18.33 -2.11
C VAL A 410 -3.84 -17.10 -2.79
N VAL A 411 -4.71 -16.16 -3.15
CA VAL A 411 -4.30 -14.82 -3.58
C VAL A 411 -4.77 -13.83 -2.52
N ILE A 412 -3.85 -13.04 -1.99
CA ILE A 412 -4.14 -11.88 -1.15
C ILE A 412 -3.93 -10.65 -2.03
N MET A 413 -4.91 -9.77 -2.12
CA MET A 413 -4.84 -8.58 -2.96
C MET A 413 -5.28 -7.35 -2.18
N ASP A 414 -4.48 -6.28 -2.27
CA ASP A 414 -4.75 -4.95 -1.71
C ASP A 414 -4.60 -3.88 -2.80
N PRO A 415 -5.53 -3.84 -3.78
CA PRO A 415 -5.43 -2.97 -4.93
C PRO A 415 -5.65 -1.50 -4.55
N PRO A 416 -5.26 -0.55 -5.43
CA PRO A 416 -5.52 0.87 -5.24
C PRO A 416 -7.04 1.19 -5.21
N ARG A 417 -7.39 2.44 -4.90
CA ARG A 417 -8.79 2.91 -4.80
C ARG A 417 -9.64 2.66 -6.05
N SER A 418 -9.03 2.50 -7.21
CA SER A 418 -9.71 2.15 -8.46
C SER A 418 -10.23 0.71 -8.50
N GLY A 419 -9.84 -0.12 -7.53
CA GLY A 419 -10.10 -1.55 -7.52
C GLY A 419 -9.17 -2.31 -8.45
N SER A 420 -9.54 -3.56 -8.77
CA SER A 420 -8.79 -4.44 -9.65
C SER A 420 -9.29 -4.38 -11.11
N THR A 421 -8.52 -4.94 -12.03
CA THR A 421 -8.91 -5.09 -13.44
C THR A 421 -9.55 -6.46 -13.69
N GLU A 422 -10.40 -6.53 -14.71
CA GLU A 422 -11.03 -7.80 -15.11
C GLU A 422 -9.98 -8.83 -15.52
N GLU A 423 -8.95 -8.40 -16.29
CA GLU A 423 -7.84 -9.24 -16.73
C GLU A 423 -7.07 -9.88 -15.54
N PHE A 424 -6.84 -9.09 -14.47
CA PHE A 424 -6.23 -9.61 -13.25
C PHE A 424 -7.11 -10.68 -12.59
N MET A 425 -8.41 -10.42 -12.48
CA MET A 425 -9.37 -11.34 -11.85
C MET A 425 -9.55 -12.62 -12.68
N ASP A 426 -9.56 -12.52 -14.02
CA ASP A 426 -9.55 -13.68 -14.93
C ASP A 426 -8.32 -14.56 -14.73
N SER A 427 -7.16 -13.94 -14.52
CA SER A 427 -5.90 -14.66 -14.28
C SER A 427 -5.93 -15.44 -12.97
N ILE A 428 -6.52 -14.86 -11.91
CA ILE A 428 -6.75 -15.58 -10.64
C ILE A 428 -7.60 -16.84 -10.90
N ALA A 429 -8.66 -16.72 -11.68
CA ALA A 429 -9.52 -17.85 -11.99
C ALA A 429 -8.80 -18.93 -12.84
N LYS A 430 -8.01 -18.52 -13.83
CA LYS A 430 -7.19 -19.43 -14.65
C LYS A 430 -6.15 -20.20 -13.83
N MET A 431 -5.51 -19.54 -12.85
CA MET A 431 -4.56 -20.21 -11.94
C MET A 431 -5.24 -21.20 -10.97
N GLY A 432 -6.56 -21.17 -10.89
CA GLY A 432 -7.34 -22.06 -10.04
C GLY A 432 -7.18 -21.78 -8.54
N ALA A 433 -6.96 -20.52 -8.16
CA ALA A 433 -6.83 -20.11 -6.77
C ALA A 433 -8.09 -20.50 -5.99
N LYS A 434 -7.92 -21.30 -4.92
CA LYS A 434 -9.05 -21.81 -4.13
C LYS A 434 -9.69 -20.73 -3.28
N LYS A 435 -8.87 -19.76 -2.83
CA LYS A 435 -9.28 -18.64 -1.99
C LYS A 435 -8.67 -17.33 -2.50
N VAL A 436 -9.45 -16.26 -2.40
CA VAL A 436 -8.96 -14.90 -2.58
C VAL A 436 -9.35 -14.10 -1.35
N VAL A 437 -8.36 -13.45 -0.74
CA VAL A 437 -8.57 -12.47 0.34
C VAL A 437 -8.41 -11.09 -0.26
N TYR A 438 -9.50 -10.38 -0.38
CA TYR A 438 -9.54 -9.03 -0.93
C TYR A 438 -9.55 -8.02 0.21
N VAL A 439 -8.48 -7.24 0.33
CA VAL A 439 -8.39 -6.05 1.19
C VAL A 439 -8.75 -4.84 0.34
N SER A 440 -9.67 -3.99 0.79
CA SER A 440 -10.16 -2.86 -0.01
C SER A 440 -10.33 -1.59 0.80
N CYS A 441 -9.76 -0.50 0.29
CA CYS A 441 -9.96 0.85 0.84
C CYS A 441 -11.14 1.62 0.20
N ASN A 442 -11.86 1.00 -0.75
CA ASN A 442 -12.99 1.62 -1.44
C ASN A 442 -14.14 0.62 -1.64
N PRO A 443 -15.22 0.71 -0.86
CA PRO A 443 -16.30 -0.25 -0.91
C PRO A 443 -17.12 -0.23 -2.21
N GLU A 444 -17.13 0.88 -2.97
CA GLU A 444 -17.81 0.98 -4.26
C GLU A 444 -17.12 0.11 -5.32
N THR A 445 -15.79 0.25 -5.45
CA THR A 445 -15.02 -0.58 -6.37
C THR A 445 -14.97 -2.02 -5.92
N LEU A 446 -14.94 -2.27 -4.62
CA LEU A 446 -15.04 -3.63 -4.06
C LEU A 446 -16.34 -4.31 -4.52
N ALA A 447 -17.50 -3.64 -4.41
CA ALA A 447 -18.79 -4.21 -4.82
C ALA A 447 -18.78 -4.58 -6.31
N ARG A 448 -18.20 -3.73 -7.18
CA ARG A 448 -18.01 -3.98 -8.61
C ARG A 448 -17.18 -5.25 -8.84
N ASP A 449 -16.03 -5.32 -8.19
CA ASP A 449 -15.07 -6.40 -8.40
C ASP A 449 -15.60 -7.74 -7.86
N LEU A 450 -16.30 -7.73 -6.72
CA LEU A 450 -16.97 -8.92 -6.19
C LEU A 450 -18.07 -9.44 -7.12
N ALA A 451 -18.81 -8.54 -7.76
CA ALA A 451 -19.81 -8.91 -8.76
C ALA A 451 -19.18 -9.57 -9.99
N TYR A 452 -17.99 -9.11 -10.41
CA TYR A 452 -17.21 -9.74 -11.49
C TYR A 452 -16.66 -11.09 -11.06
N MET A 453 -16.01 -11.19 -9.90
CA MET A 453 -15.49 -12.46 -9.36
C MET A 453 -16.58 -13.53 -9.22
N LYS A 454 -17.83 -13.12 -8.95
CA LYS A 454 -18.97 -14.05 -8.93
C LYS A 454 -19.21 -14.69 -10.29
N LYS A 455 -19.04 -13.97 -11.40
CA LYS A 455 -19.15 -14.53 -12.78
C LYS A 455 -18.05 -15.55 -13.05
N LEU A 456 -16.86 -15.38 -12.42
CA LEU A 456 -15.72 -16.28 -12.53
C LEU A 456 -15.83 -17.50 -11.58
N GLY A 457 -16.98 -17.72 -10.93
CA GLY A 457 -17.21 -18.88 -10.06
C GLY A 457 -16.80 -18.68 -8.60
N TYR A 458 -16.36 -17.49 -8.21
CA TYR A 458 -16.05 -17.19 -6.81
C TYR A 458 -17.30 -16.76 -6.03
N LYS A 459 -17.42 -17.26 -4.81
CA LYS A 459 -18.45 -16.84 -3.87
C LYS A 459 -17.82 -16.03 -2.74
N ALA A 460 -18.25 -14.79 -2.58
CA ALA A 460 -17.91 -13.99 -1.41
C ALA A 460 -18.59 -14.59 -0.18
N LYS A 461 -17.81 -14.96 0.83
CA LYS A 461 -18.29 -15.68 2.04
C LYS A 461 -18.70 -14.72 3.13
N GLU A 462 -17.83 -13.77 3.42
CA GLU A 462 -18.03 -12.76 4.43
C GLU A 462 -17.21 -11.51 4.13
N ALA A 463 -17.72 -10.35 4.56
CA ALA A 463 -17.01 -9.08 4.57
C ALA A 463 -16.90 -8.59 6.01
N VAL A 464 -15.73 -8.13 6.41
CA VAL A 464 -15.46 -7.51 7.69
C VAL A 464 -14.95 -6.10 7.45
N GLY A 465 -15.63 -5.10 8.03
CA GLY A 465 -15.24 -3.70 7.94
C GLY A 465 -14.25 -3.32 9.04
N PHE A 466 -13.30 -2.43 8.72
CA PHE A 466 -12.34 -1.89 9.68
C PHE A 466 -12.38 -0.37 9.63
N ASP A 467 -12.47 0.26 10.80
CA ASP A 467 -12.33 1.70 10.90
C ASP A 467 -10.86 2.10 10.96
N MET A 468 -10.18 1.98 9.82
CA MET A 468 -8.78 2.38 9.66
C MET A 468 -8.59 3.89 9.83
N PHE A 469 -9.64 4.67 9.54
CA PHE A 469 -9.63 6.12 9.52
C PHE A 469 -10.78 6.70 10.34
N PRO A 470 -10.76 6.61 11.68
CA PRO A 470 -11.73 7.29 12.55
C PRO A 470 -11.92 8.76 12.19
N ALA A 471 -13.10 9.28 12.46
CA ALA A 471 -13.52 10.64 12.15
C ALA A 471 -13.69 10.96 10.65
N THR A 472 -13.43 10.01 9.74
CA THR A 472 -13.63 10.16 8.30
C THR A 472 -14.72 9.20 7.77
N THR A 473 -15.15 9.40 6.53
CA THR A 473 -16.11 8.50 5.87
C THR A 473 -15.47 7.24 5.29
N HIS A 474 -14.15 7.14 5.32
CA HIS A 474 -13.42 5.98 4.77
C HIS A 474 -13.64 4.73 5.62
N VAL A 475 -13.69 3.59 4.95
CA VAL A 475 -13.77 2.26 5.58
C VAL A 475 -12.89 1.30 4.79
N GLU A 476 -12.09 0.53 5.50
CA GLU A 476 -11.37 -0.61 4.94
C GLU A 476 -12.22 -1.87 5.10
N THR A 477 -12.11 -2.78 4.15
CA THR A 477 -12.92 -4.00 4.15
C THR A 477 -12.07 -5.19 3.75
N VAL A 478 -12.17 -6.28 4.49
CA VAL A 478 -11.57 -7.57 4.12
C VAL A 478 -12.68 -8.53 3.72
N VAL A 479 -12.55 -9.14 2.54
CA VAL A 479 -13.52 -10.11 2.01
C VAL A 479 -12.82 -11.42 1.69
N LEU A 480 -13.39 -12.52 2.16
CA LEU A 480 -13.01 -13.85 1.71
C LEU A 480 -13.88 -14.28 0.53
N LEU A 481 -13.23 -14.58 -0.59
CA LEU A 481 -13.86 -15.29 -1.70
C LEU A 481 -13.32 -16.71 -1.77
N SER A 482 -14.20 -17.66 -2.01
CA SER A 482 -13.84 -19.07 -2.29
C SER A 482 -14.35 -19.47 -3.65
N HIS A 483 -13.49 -20.12 -4.43
CA HIS A 483 -13.93 -20.73 -5.69
C HIS A 483 -14.93 -21.84 -5.37
N LYS A 484 -16.07 -21.85 -6.03
CA LYS A 484 -16.93 -23.01 -6.00
C LYS A 484 -16.15 -24.12 -6.71
N LYS A 485 -15.72 -25.14 -5.96
CA LYS A 485 -15.51 -26.42 -6.63
C LYS A 485 -16.81 -26.75 -7.34
N ALA A 486 -16.73 -27.25 -8.56
CA ALA A 486 -17.85 -27.92 -9.18
C ALA A 486 -18.16 -29.16 -8.30
N ASP A 487 -18.89 -28.93 -7.21
CA ASP A 487 -19.45 -30.00 -6.36
C ASP A 487 -20.74 -30.54 -7.00
N SER A 488 -20.79 -30.58 -8.31
CA SER A 488 -21.76 -31.36 -9.03
C SER A 488 -21.10 -32.69 -9.43
N TYR A 489 -21.00 -33.58 -8.47
CA TYR A 489 -21.05 -34.98 -8.83
C TYR A 489 -22.45 -35.23 -9.40
N ILE A 490 -22.57 -35.35 -10.71
CA ILE A 490 -23.74 -35.95 -11.31
C ILE A 490 -23.54 -37.43 -11.02
N HIS A 491 -24.19 -37.95 -9.98
CA HIS A 491 -24.37 -39.37 -9.84
C HIS A 491 -25.28 -39.80 -10.96
N ILE A 492 -24.70 -40.35 -12.01
CA ILE A 492 -25.43 -41.08 -13.05
C ILE A 492 -25.27 -42.54 -12.68
N ASP A 493 -26.28 -43.09 -12.06
CA ASP A 493 -26.41 -44.54 -11.93
C ASP A 493 -26.71 -45.07 -13.32
N VAL A 494 -25.69 -45.60 -13.99
CA VAL A 494 -25.83 -46.20 -15.33
C VAL A 494 -25.66 -47.71 -15.15
N GLU A 495 -26.74 -48.45 -15.23
CA GLU A 495 -26.66 -49.91 -15.38
C GLU A 495 -26.27 -50.27 -16.82
N PHE A 496 -25.11 -50.84 -16.96
CA PHE A 496 -24.61 -51.36 -18.23
C PHE A 496 -24.97 -52.84 -18.37
N GLY A 497 -25.41 -53.26 -19.54
CA GLY A 497 -25.65 -54.68 -19.84
C GLY A 497 -26.57 -54.89 -21.03
N GLU A 498 -26.63 -56.13 -21.51
CA GLU A 498 -27.59 -56.59 -22.52
C GLU A 498 -28.87 -57.06 -21.82
N GLY A 499 -30.00 -56.32 -22.05
CA GLY A 499 -31.33 -56.66 -21.49
C GLY A 499 -32.30 -55.49 -21.63
N GLU A 500 -33.60 -55.73 -21.52
CA GLU A 500 -34.64 -54.71 -21.58
C GLU A 500 -34.44 -53.66 -20.49
N GLY A 501 -34.33 -52.38 -20.90
CA GLY A 501 -34.12 -51.20 -20.02
C GLY A 501 -32.68 -50.74 -19.85
N LYS A 502 -31.68 -51.44 -20.40
CA LYS A 502 -30.26 -51.09 -20.33
C LYS A 502 -29.82 -50.31 -21.58
N ILE A 503 -28.98 -49.30 -21.39
CA ILE A 503 -28.50 -48.45 -22.51
C ILE A 503 -27.18 -49.03 -23.05
N PRO A 504 -27.09 -49.42 -24.34
CA PRO A 504 -25.85 -49.90 -24.93
C PRO A 504 -24.79 -48.79 -24.93
N VAL A 505 -23.53 -49.15 -24.58
CA VAL A 505 -22.39 -48.22 -24.50
C VAL A 505 -22.21 -47.40 -25.77
N ASP A 506 -22.43 -48.01 -26.94
CA ASP A 506 -22.35 -47.35 -28.26
C ASP A 506 -23.40 -46.24 -28.47
N SER A 507 -24.58 -46.36 -27.85
CA SER A 507 -25.63 -45.35 -27.94
C SER A 507 -25.34 -44.16 -27.06
N ILE A 508 -24.61 -44.34 -25.95
CA ILE A 508 -24.13 -43.22 -25.07
C ILE A 508 -23.07 -42.44 -25.79
N ALA A 509 -22.11 -43.12 -26.45
CA ALA A 509 -21.05 -42.46 -27.22
C ALA A 509 -21.64 -41.63 -28.39
N LYS A 510 -22.60 -42.17 -29.14
CA LYS A 510 -23.30 -41.46 -30.22
C LYS A 510 -24.14 -40.30 -29.73
N ARG A 511 -24.80 -40.39 -28.54
CA ARG A 511 -25.54 -39.26 -27.94
C ARG A 511 -24.61 -38.21 -27.40
N ALA A 512 -23.45 -38.55 -26.84
CA ALA A 512 -22.45 -37.62 -26.37
C ALA A 512 -21.82 -36.83 -27.55
N GLU A 513 -21.60 -37.48 -28.71
CA GLU A 513 -21.14 -36.83 -29.94
C GLU A 513 -22.19 -35.90 -30.54
N ALA A 514 -23.46 -36.24 -30.42
CA ALA A 514 -24.56 -35.43 -30.91
C ALA A 514 -24.95 -34.25 -30.00
N TYR A 515 -24.48 -34.25 -28.75
CA TYR A 515 -24.77 -33.16 -27.78
C TYR A 515 -23.94 -31.93 -28.09
N LYS A 516 -24.58 -30.86 -28.55
CA LYS A 516 -24.00 -29.52 -28.66
C LYS A 516 -24.32 -28.74 -27.39
N PRO A 517 -23.41 -28.58 -26.46
CA PRO A 517 -23.66 -27.75 -25.27
C PRO A 517 -23.90 -26.30 -25.67
N LYS A 518 -24.82 -25.63 -25.00
CA LYS A 518 -25.11 -24.21 -25.18
C LYS A 518 -23.95 -23.29 -24.79
N GLU A 519 -22.97 -23.80 -24.04
CA GLU A 519 -21.72 -23.12 -23.69
C GLU A 519 -20.55 -23.91 -24.27
N LYS A 520 -19.51 -23.20 -24.76
CA LYS A 520 -18.29 -23.80 -25.30
C LYS A 520 -17.54 -24.58 -24.22
N VAL A 521 -17.87 -25.83 -24.04
CA VAL A 521 -17.01 -26.80 -23.33
C VAL A 521 -16.06 -27.38 -24.38
N THR A 522 -14.76 -27.20 -24.22
CA THR A 522 -13.79 -27.70 -25.20
C THR A 522 -13.74 -29.22 -25.15
N TYR A 523 -13.70 -29.86 -26.33
CA TYR A 523 -13.63 -31.32 -26.55
C TYR A 523 -12.54 -32.03 -25.71
N LYS A 524 -11.50 -31.30 -25.32
CA LYS A 524 -10.41 -31.78 -24.45
C LYS A 524 -10.86 -32.09 -23.02
N MET A 525 -11.78 -31.34 -22.45
CA MET A 525 -12.32 -31.59 -21.10
C MET A 525 -13.21 -32.80 -21.04
N ILE A 526 -13.96 -33.10 -22.10
CA ILE A 526 -14.82 -34.29 -22.17
C ILE A 526 -13.97 -35.55 -22.28
N LYS A 527 -12.87 -35.53 -23.05
CA LYS A 527 -11.96 -36.64 -23.21
C LYS A 527 -11.15 -36.97 -21.96
N GLU A 528 -10.75 -35.95 -21.20
CA GLU A 528 -10.09 -36.15 -19.90
C GLU A 528 -11.06 -36.71 -18.84
N TYR A 529 -12.33 -36.26 -18.86
CA TYR A 529 -13.35 -36.82 -17.98
C TYR A 529 -13.69 -38.26 -18.28
N LEU A 530 -13.75 -38.64 -19.55
CA LEU A 530 -14.00 -40.03 -19.97
C LEU A 530 -12.78 -40.96 -19.78
N SER A 531 -11.56 -40.43 -19.77
CA SER A 531 -10.35 -41.19 -19.47
C SER A 531 -10.12 -41.47 -17.97
N LEU A 532 -10.84 -40.76 -17.09
CA LEU A 532 -10.82 -41.00 -15.65
C LEU A 532 -11.86 -42.02 -15.18
N ILE A 533 -12.73 -42.48 -16.09
CA ILE A 533 -13.66 -43.59 -15.88
C ILE A 533 -13.06 -44.83 -16.52
N HIS A 534 -11.84 -45.18 -16.10
CA HIS A 534 -11.34 -46.55 -16.27
C HIS A 534 -11.73 -47.36 -15.05
N ILE A 535 -12.76 -48.14 -15.24
CA ILE A 535 -12.88 -49.44 -14.57
C ILE A 535 -12.42 -50.51 -15.55
#